data_f18e86d07d40436e701d104776802a2f
#
_entry.id   f18e86d07d40436e701d104776802a2f
#
_cell.length_a   1.000
_cell.length_b   1.000
_cell.length_c   1.000
_cell.angle_alpha   90.00
_cell.angle_beta   90.00
_cell.angle_gamma   90.00
#
_symmetry.space_group_name_H-M   'P 1'
#
loop_
_entity.id
_entity.type
_entity.pdbx_description
1 polymer ?
#
loop_
_entity_poly.entity_id
_entity_poly.type
_entity_poly.pdbx_seq_one_letter_code
_entity_poly.pdbx_strand_id
1 'polypeptide(L)'
;MVTRCLANELGNQNIRVNSVNPTVVMTDMGRDNWSDPAKKQKMLDRMPIKRFAEVDEVVNAVLFLLSDSSSMTTGSTLPVDGGFSNN
;
A
#
# COMPACT_ATOMS: atom_id res chain seq x y z
N MET A 1 4.49 -13.28 0.58
CA MET A 1 5.08 -14.59 0.19
C MET A 1 5.49 -14.60 -1.28
N VAL A 2 4.55 -14.35 -2.19
CA VAL A 2 4.87 -14.33 -3.64
C VAL A 2 5.93 -13.29 -3.96
N THR A 3 5.83 -12.10 -3.39
CA THR A 3 6.81 -11.01 -3.59
C THR A 3 8.21 -11.45 -3.20
N ARG A 4 8.38 -12.08 -2.05
CA ARG A 4 9.69 -12.53 -1.59
C ARG A 4 10.25 -13.64 -2.48
N CYS A 5 9.42 -14.60 -2.86
CA CYS A 5 9.84 -15.70 -3.72
C CYS A 5 10.33 -15.20 -5.05
N LEU A 6 9.57 -14.31 -5.69
CA LEU A 6 9.95 -13.73 -6.97
C LEU A 6 11.19 -12.84 -6.85
N ALA A 7 11.30 -12.08 -5.76
CA ALA A 7 12.49 -11.26 -5.53
C ALA A 7 13.75 -12.12 -5.41
N ASN A 8 13.65 -13.23 -4.69
CA ASN A 8 14.79 -14.15 -4.54
C ASN A 8 15.17 -14.81 -5.86
N GLU A 9 14.19 -15.19 -6.68
CA GLU A 9 14.46 -15.81 -7.97
C GLU A 9 15.06 -14.85 -8.98
N LEU A 10 14.57 -13.61 -9.01
CA LEU A 10 14.88 -12.67 -10.09
C LEU A 10 15.99 -11.68 -9.75
N GLY A 11 16.42 -11.64 -8.49
CA GLY A 11 17.46 -10.70 -8.06
C GLY A 11 18.76 -10.84 -8.82
N ASN A 12 19.15 -12.08 -9.18
CA ASN A 12 20.37 -12.34 -9.97
C ASN A 12 20.31 -11.72 -11.36
N GLN A 13 19.13 -11.39 -11.85
CA GLN A 13 18.91 -10.78 -13.16
C GLN A 13 18.69 -9.28 -13.06
N ASN A 14 18.95 -8.69 -11.89
CA ASN A 14 18.72 -7.27 -11.62
C ASN A 14 17.26 -6.87 -11.75
N ILE A 15 16.35 -7.79 -11.45
CA ILE A 15 14.91 -7.51 -11.44
C ILE A 15 14.46 -7.40 -10.00
N ARG A 16 13.88 -6.26 -9.66
CA ARG A 16 13.34 -6.00 -8.33
C ARG A 16 11.84 -6.30 -8.34
N VAL A 17 11.36 -6.92 -7.27
CA VAL A 17 9.95 -7.27 -7.10
C VAL A 17 9.49 -6.78 -5.73
N ASN A 18 8.59 -5.84 -5.71
CA ASN A 18 8.03 -5.28 -4.49
C ASN A 18 6.51 -5.22 -4.61
N SER A 19 5.84 -5.05 -3.49
CA SER A 19 4.39 -4.91 -3.48
C SER A 19 3.97 -3.69 -2.66
N VAL A 20 2.79 -3.17 -2.99
CA VAL A 20 2.15 -2.08 -2.25
C VAL A 20 0.88 -2.64 -1.63
N ASN A 21 0.65 -2.34 -0.37
CA ASN A 21 -0.48 -2.89 0.38
C ASN A 21 -1.35 -1.75 0.93
N PRO A 22 -2.28 -1.20 0.13
CA PRO A 22 -3.20 -0.18 0.63
C PRO A 22 -4.33 -0.81 1.44
N THR A 23 -4.93 -0.05 2.35
CA THR A 23 -6.08 -0.53 3.13
C THR A 23 -7.38 -0.12 2.47
N VAL A 24 -7.73 1.18 2.53
CA VAL A 24 -8.92 1.72 1.88
C VAL A 24 -8.50 2.90 1.03
N VAL A 25 -8.85 2.84 -0.24
CA VAL A 25 -8.53 3.88 -1.22
C VAL A 25 -9.84 4.52 -1.68
N MET A 26 -9.87 5.84 -1.74
CA MET A 26 -11.07 6.59 -2.11
C MET A 26 -11.26 6.62 -3.63
N THR A 27 -11.46 5.42 -4.19
CA THR A 27 -11.99 5.25 -5.54
C THR A 27 -13.50 5.42 -5.49
N ASP A 28 -14.17 5.45 -6.64
CA ASP A 28 -15.64 5.52 -6.67
C ASP A 28 -16.26 4.35 -5.91
N MET A 29 -15.75 3.15 -6.11
CA MET A 29 -16.21 1.97 -5.38
C MET A 29 -15.94 2.10 -3.88
N GLY A 30 -14.78 2.60 -3.50
CA GLY A 30 -14.43 2.82 -2.10
C GLY A 30 -15.36 3.81 -1.43
N ARG A 31 -15.71 4.91 -2.12
CA ARG A 31 -16.65 5.90 -1.59
C ARG A 31 -18.02 5.28 -1.35
N ASP A 32 -18.50 4.45 -2.28
CA ASP A 32 -19.80 3.78 -2.13
C ASP A 32 -19.79 2.78 -0.96
N ASN A 33 -18.72 1.97 -0.84
CA ASN A 33 -18.61 0.96 0.20
C ASN A 33 -18.50 1.57 1.60
N TRP A 34 -17.93 2.77 1.72
CA TRP A 34 -17.69 3.42 3.01
C TRP A 34 -18.56 4.65 3.23
N SER A 35 -19.76 4.64 2.63
CA SER A 35 -20.72 5.73 2.82
C SER A 35 -21.44 5.68 4.18
N ASP A 36 -21.44 4.53 4.86
CA ASP A 36 -22.02 4.41 6.21
C ASP A 36 -21.07 5.07 7.23
N PRO A 37 -21.50 6.17 7.90
CA PRO A 37 -20.64 6.89 8.84
C PRO A 37 -20.17 6.03 10.01
N ALA A 38 -21.01 5.14 10.52
CA ALA A 38 -20.66 4.29 11.65
C ALA A 38 -19.56 3.29 11.28
N LYS A 39 -19.68 2.66 10.12
CA LYS A 39 -18.69 1.72 9.60
C LYS A 39 -17.38 2.43 9.33
N LYS A 40 -17.45 3.59 8.70
CA LYS A 40 -16.27 4.40 8.41
C LYS A 40 -15.54 4.81 9.68
N GLN A 41 -16.27 5.27 10.69
CA GLN A 41 -15.68 5.73 11.94
C GLN A 41 -14.96 4.61 12.68
N LYS A 42 -15.53 3.40 12.69
CA LYS A 42 -14.87 2.24 13.30
C LYS A 42 -13.50 1.98 12.68
N MET A 43 -13.41 2.10 11.37
CA MET A 43 -12.14 1.90 10.67
C MET A 43 -11.17 3.03 10.98
N LEU A 44 -11.63 4.27 10.93
CA LEU A 44 -10.80 5.44 11.20
C LEU A 44 -10.24 5.44 12.63
N ASP A 45 -11.01 4.93 13.60
CA ASP A 45 -10.56 4.87 14.99
C ASP A 45 -9.32 4.00 15.16
N ARG A 46 -9.11 3.05 14.27
CA ARG A 46 -7.97 2.14 14.30
C ARG A 46 -6.79 2.64 13.47
N MET A 47 -6.93 3.77 12.80
CA MET A 47 -5.89 4.33 11.95
C MET A 47 -5.19 5.50 12.64
N PRO A 48 -3.87 5.45 12.82
CA PRO A 48 -3.12 6.63 13.31
C PRO A 48 -3.36 7.86 12.44
N ILE A 49 -3.33 7.71 11.13
CA ILE A 49 -3.76 8.78 10.22
C ILE A 49 -5.25 8.62 9.98
N LYS A 50 -6.03 9.58 10.46
CA LYS A 50 -7.49 9.49 10.57
C LYS A 50 -8.19 9.85 9.26
N ARG A 51 -7.79 9.23 8.16
CA ARG A 51 -8.44 9.36 6.86
C ARG A 51 -8.05 8.21 5.96
N PHE A 52 -8.85 7.95 4.93
CA PHE A 52 -8.52 6.95 3.93
C PHE A 52 -7.55 7.51 2.89
N ALA A 53 -6.84 6.62 2.22
CA ALA A 53 -5.88 7.03 1.21
C ALA A 53 -6.59 7.52 -0.05
N GLU A 54 -5.98 8.51 -0.70
CA GLU A 54 -6.39 8.92 -2.04
C GLU A 54 -5.61 8.08 -3.07
N VAL A 55 -6.15 8.00 -4.28
CA VAL A 55 -5.52 7.23 -5.37
C VAL A 55 -4.08 7.69 -5.60
N ASP A 56 -3.84 9.01 -5.59
CA ASP A 56 -2.51 9.55 -5.82
C ASP A 56 -1.49 9.07 -4.79
N GLU A 57 -1.91 8.83 -3.57
CA GLU A 57 -1.01 8.37 -2.51
C GLU A 57 -0.53 6.95 -2.76
N VAL A 58 -1.37 6.10 -3.33
CA VAL A 58 -0.99 4.75 -3.73
C VAL A 58 -0.10 4.81 -4.97
N VAL A 59 -0.46 5.63 -5.95
CA VAL A 59 0.32 5.82 -7.17
C VAL A 59 1.74 6.29 -6.84
N ASN A 60 1.88 7.25 -5.93
CA ASN A 60 3.18 7.76 -5.53
C ASN A 60 4.05 6.68 -4.90
N ALA A 61 3.46 5.79 -4.10
CA ALA A 61 4.19 4.65 -3.53
C ALA A 61 4.70 3.70 -4.62
N VAL A 62 3.85 3.41 -5.60
CA VAL A 62 4.23 2.56 -6.74
C VAL A 62 5.35 3.21 -7.53
N LEU A 63 5.24 4.51 -7.83
CA LEU A 63 6.27 5.23 -8.57
C LEU A 63 7.60 5.22 -7.85
N PHE A 64 7.61 5.39 -6.53
CA PHE A 64 8.83 5.29 -5.73
C PHE A 64 9.49 3.92 -5.91
N LEU A 65 8.71 2.84 -5.82
CA LEU A 65 9.25 1.49 -5.94
C LEU A 65 9.73 1.17 -7.35
N LEU A 66 9.18 1.83 -8.37
CA LEU A 66 9.62 1.66 -9.76
C LEU A 66 10.83 2.53 -10.11
N SER A 67 11.16 3.49 -9.28
CA SER A 67 12.21 4.47 -9.55
C SER A 67 13.57 3.98 -9.07
N ASP A 68 14.63 4.67 -9.53
CA ASP A 68 15.98 4.41 -9.07
C ASP A 68 16.19 4.80 -7.61
N SER A 69 15.28 5.58 -7.04
CA SER A 69 15.34 5.95 -5.61
C SER A 69 15.21 4.73 -4.70
N SER A 70 14.66 3.63 -5.19
CA SER A 70 14.53 2.38 -4.45
C SER A 70 15.40 1.26 -5.03
N SER A 71 16.56 1.61 -5.61
CA SER A 71 17.40 0.67 -6.38
C SER A 71 17.90 -0.54 -5.57
N MET A 72 18.01 -0.42 -4.26
CA MET A 72 18.42 -1.53 -3.37
C MET A 72 17.24 -2.19 -2.66
N THR A 73 16.01 -1.89 -3.07
CA THR A 73 14.80 -2.41 -2.44
C THR A 73 14.18 -3.49 -3.30
N THR A 74 14.13 -4.71 -2.78
CA THR A 74 13.43 -5.82 -3.41
C THR A 74 12.88 -6.75 -2.33
N GLY A 75 11.81 -7.45 -2.64
CA GLY A 75 11.17 -8.37 -1.70
C GLY A 75 10.38 -7.68 -0.60
N SER A 76 10.15 -6.38 -0.71
CA SER A 76 9.48 -5.59 0.32
C SER A 76 7.99 -5.42 0.02
N THR A 77 7.22 -5.31 1.09
CA THR A 77 5.81 -4.89 1.03
C THR A 77 5.72 -3.52 1.70
N LEU A 78 5.23 -2.53 0.96
CA LEU A 78 5.09 -1.16 1.45
C LEU A 78 3.63 -0.90 1.80
N PRO A 79 3.30 -0.80 3.10
CA PRO A 79 1.94 -0.46 3.50
C PRO A 79 1.62 0.99 3.16
N VAL A 80 0.43 1.24 2.64
CA VAL A 80 -0.11 2.58 2.42
C VAL A 80 -1.47 2.61 3.11
N ASP A 81 -1.44 2.56 4.43
CA ASP A 81 -2.59 2.24 5.26
C ASP A 81 -2.81 3.21 6.44
N GLY A 82 -2.11 4.33 6.44
CA GLY A 82 -2.22 5.30 7.52
C GLY A 82 -1.82 4.75 8.89
N GLY A 83 -1.05 3.66 8.92
CA GLY A 83 -0.61 3.02 10.15
C GLY A 83 -1.57 1.96 10.68
N PHE A 84 -2.62 1.61 9.93
CA PHE A 84 -3.61 0.63 10.37
C PHE A 84 -2.98 -0.70 10.79
N SER A 85 -2.00 -1.20 10.03
CA SER A 85 -1.36 -2.48 10.33
C SER A 85 -0.51 -2.47 11.59
N ASN A 86 -0.27 -1.31 12.18
CA ASN A 86 0.46 -1.18 13.44
C ASN A 86 -0.43 -1.37 14.67
N ASN A 87 -1.72 -1.52 14.46
CA ASN A 87 -2.68 -1.70 15.55
C ASN A 87 -3.25 -3.12 15.52
#